data_d49875ab66ded2124b82da0f0b534eeb
#
_entry.id   d49875ab66ded2124b82da0f0b534eeb
#
_cell.length_a   1.000
_cell.length_b   1.000
_cell.length_c   1.000
_cell.angle_alpha   90.00
_cell.angle_beta   90.00
_cell.angle_gamma   90.00
#
_symmetry.space_group_name_H-M   'P 1'
#
loop_
_entity.id
_entity.type
_entity.pdbx_description
1 polymer ?
#
loop_
_entity_poly.entity_id
_entity_poly.type
_entity_poly.pdbx_seq_one_letter_code
_entity_poly.pdbx_strand_id
1 'polypeptide(L)'
;MKKIKKITALILIAVMIMGGLSACGKNSKEDNPTNGDTATTTTPDNTGDTQETNPYEKTLKFTMSTVDAEKAGLTEAGEPAENFKWLCEKFNVEFEFWPLTWSNYVDQTRMWLNSDSAPDLMMLDVAPTRYSEYLAWVDAGLFREYPDLANYPNMNHRYEKMTTGKMFSVDGKLYAWPAYMDSDQYNYSIATGYTYRKDWAQAVGLFQEDETYTWDEWQTLVKTVIEKDPGNNGAGKTIGIMSKENWAFPKYVAGSISPYMLTFKQGTDGSWVWGPTLPESLEVVKTTKEMYDNGLIWSDQPMVTDNDFANNFNSGKLFAATISNSTVIGLNEIVGSWEDANPDLKPEDCISLAAVEGQDGKLLTWQNADQWSQTAMNHNISDEKAKRWTDMVEFLVSEDGYNFRNFGIQDVDWKYAADGSVECLWPTDADGNQVNPYAYGTWPWARTVGCTDGFELVNPAFPEWMRNLVTRQKDKYADASTTLIPLVAEFSFFTNETYDTAVAGLEAEIYTKVAELMTSSDIEADWTKWVTQKSAEVQPAIDELNANLK
;
A
#
# COMPACT_ATOMS: atom_id res chain seq x y z
N MET A 1 -8.62 -39.60 -31.13
CA MET A 1 -7.20 -39.84 -31.42
C MET A 1 -6.68 -38.70 -32.28
N LYS A 2 -5.98 -37.72 -31.73
CA LYS A 2 -5.05 -36.81 -32.45
C LYS A 2 -4.03 -36.36 -31.44
N LYS A 3 -2.76 -36.64 -31.72
CA LYS A 3 -1.58 -36.41 -30.90
C LYS A 3 -1.27 -34.92 -30.83
N ILE A 4 -1.11 -34.40 -29.61
CA ILE A 4 -0.54 -33.07 -29.38
C ILE A 4 0.95 -33.26 -29.08
N LYS A 5 1.79 -32.68 -29.93
CA LYS A 5 3.25 -32.68 -29.80
C LYS A 5 3.68 -31.68 -28.74
N LYS A 6 4.46 -32.15 -27.79
CA LYS A 6 5.24 -31.30 -26.85
C LYS A 6 6.40 -30.67 -27.63
N ILE A 7 6.53 -29.36 -27.56
CA ILE A 7 7.73 -28.62 -27.98
C ILE A 7 8.46 -28.19 -26.72
N THR A 8 9.60 -28.82 -26.48
CA THR A 8 10.57 -28.47 -25.43
C THR A 8 11.59 -27.55 -26.11
N ALA A 9 11.67 -26.30 -25.70
CA ALA A 9 12.73 -25.39 -26.14
C ALA A 9 13.84 -25.41 -25.08
N LEU A 10 14.99 -25.98 -25.48
CA LEU A 10 16.27 -25.87 -24.77
C LEU A 10 16.93 -24.56 -25.21
N ILE A 11 17.26 -23.69 -24.27
CA ILE A 11 18.12 -22.52 -24.48
C ILE A 11 19.54 -22.93 -24.08
N LEU A 12 20.43 -22.97 -25.07
CA LEU A 12 21.87 -23.13 -24.90
C LEU A 12 22.50 -21.76 -24.64
N ILE A 13 23.23 -21.66 -23.53
CA ILE A 13 24.13 -20.55 -23.23
C ILE A 13 25.45 -20.82 -23.98
N ALA A 14 25.86 -19.89 -24.84
CA ALA A 14 27.20 -19.87 -25.42
C ALA A 14 27.96 -18.62 -24.95
N VAL A 15 28.95 -18.86 -24.11
CA VAL A 15 30.00 -17.91 -23.73
C VAL A 15 31.00 -17.80 -24.90
N MET A 16 31.30 -16.59 -25.35
CA MET A 16 32.52 -16.32 -26.15
C MET A 16 33.26 -15.13 -25.55
N ILE A 17 34.41 -15.49 -24.97
CA ILE A 17 35.53 -14.61 -24.65
C ILE A 17 36.49 -14.67 -25.84
N MET A 18 36.98 -13.51 -26.30
CA MET A 18 38.26 -13.23 -26.96
C MET A 18 38.25 -11.75 -27.34
N GLY A 19 39.09 -10.86 -26.92
CA GLY A 19 40.56 -10.97 -26.82
C GLY A 19 41.18 -10.30 -28.05
N GLY A 20 41.81 -9.14 -27.92
CA GLY A 20 42.57 -8.56 -29.02
C GLY A 20 43.07 -7.15 -28.72
N LEU A 21 44.28 -7.09 -28.27
CA LEU A 21 45.18 -5.96 -28.05
C LEU A 21 45.68 -5.30 -29.35
N SER A 22 46.16 -4.08 -29.20
CA SER A 22 47.25 -3.38 -29.94
C SER A 22 46.78 -2.16 -30.74
N ALA A 23 47.44 -1.07 -30.79
CA ALA A 23 48.59 -0.44 -30.16
C ALA A 23 48.83 0.90 -30.89
N CYS A 24 49.29 1.87 -30.14
CA CYS A 24 50.20 2.98 -30.48
C CYS A 24 50.18 3.70 -31.83
N GLY A 25 50.22 5.05 -31.75
CA GLY A 25 50.77 5.89 -32.77
C GLY A 25 50.74 7.38 -32.37
N LYS A 26 51.85 7.88 -31.84
CA LYS A 26 52.23 9.27 -31.62
C LYS A 26 52.31 10.06 -32.92
N ASN A 27 51.95 11.39 -32.98
CA ASN A 27 52.93 12.48 -33.03
C ASN A 27 52.28 13.84 -33.19
N SER A 28 52.67 14.68 -32.29
CA SER A 28 52.94 16.11 -32.24
C SER A 28 53.17 16.89 -33.54
N LYS A 29 52.63 18.13 -33.61
CA LYS A 29 53.44 19.36 -33.69
C LYS A 29 52.57 20.60 -33.69
N GLU A 30 53.03 21.50 -32.85
CA GLU A 30 52.86 22.94 -32.76
C GLU A 30 52.79 23.68 -34.10
N ASP A 31 52.02 24.81 -34.13
CA ASP A 31 52.57 26.15 -34.35
C ASP A 31 51.46 27.20 -34.22
N ASN A 32 51.74 28.24 -33.44
CA ASN A 32 51.10 29.53 -33.29
C ASN A 32 52.03 30.56 -34.01
N PRO A 33 51.74 31.84 -34.18
CA PRO A 33 50.56 32.72 -34.09
C PRO A 33 50.38 33.67 -35.30
N THR A 34 49.33 34.48 -35.39
CA THR A 34 49.44 35.95 -35.62
C THR A 34 48.12 36.70 -35.61
N ASN A 35 48.18 37.90 -35.03
CA ASN A 35 47.20 38.96 -34.82
C ASN A 35 46.39 39.43 -36.03
N GLY A 36 45.20 39.99 -35.71
CA GLY A 36 44.47 40.86 -36.58
C GLY A 36 43.20 41.43 -35.91
N ASP A 37 43.35 42.61 -35.31
CA ASP A 37 42.25 43.44 -34.80
C ASP A 37 41.23 43.78 -35.88
N THR A 38 39.94 43.67 -35.57
CA THR A 38 38.92 44.62 -36.11
C THR A 38 37.69 44.56 -35.13
N ALA A 39 37.48 45.71 -34.49
CA ALA A 39 36.31 45.99 -33.67
C ALA A 39 35.05 46.10 -34.52
N THR A 40 34.01 45.39 -34.21
CA THR A 40 32.65 45.69 -34.66
C THR A 40 31.68 45.51 -33.50
N THR A 41 31.08 46.60 -33.10
CA THR A 41 29.98 46.75 -32.15
C THR A 41 28.78 45.95 -32.61
N THR A 42 28.34 44.99 -31.80
CA THR A 42 27.00 44.39 -31.87
C THR A 42 26.36 44.37 -30.49
N THR A 43 25.13 44.84 -30.47
CA THR A 43 24.13 44.87 -29.40
C THR A 43 24.03 43.52 -28.64
N PRO A 44 23.84 43.51 -27.33
CA PRO A 44 23.67 42.26 -26.60
C PRO A 44 22.27 41.71 -26.84
N ASP A 45 22.21 40.62 -27.58
CA ASP A 45 21.06 39.74 -27.63
C ASP A 45 21.11 38.85 -26.34
N ASN A 46 20.20 39.15 -25.43
CA ASN A 46 20.14 38.49 -24.13
C ASN A 46 19.28 37.23 -24.25
N THR A 47 19.84 36.18 -24.78
CA THR A 47 19.36 34.80 -24.59
C THR A 47 20.40 34.09 -23.76
N GLY A 48 20.36 34.38 -22.46
CA GLY A 48 21.12 33.61 -21.45
C GLY A 48 20.44 32.30 -21.19
N ASP A 49 20.81 31.28 -21.95
CA ASP A 49 20.70 29.91 -21.57
C ASP A 49 21.68 29.68 -20.42
N THR A 50 21.26 29.97 -19.19
CA THR A 50 21.99 29.55 -17.98
C THR A 50 21.80 28.05 -17.85
N GLN A 51 22.68 27.30 -18.48
CA GLN A 51 22.90 25.91 -18.14
C GLN A 51 23.22 25.88 -16.64
N GLU A 52 22.23 25.57 -15.82
CA GLU A 52 22.45 25.30 -14.40
C GLU A 52 23.45 24.13 -14.32
N THR A 53 24.67 24.43 -13.88
CA THR A 53 25.69 23.41 -13.68
C THR A 53 25.20 22.51 -12.57
N ASN A 54 25.01 21.21 -12.86
CA ASN A 54 24.63 20.22 -11.87
C ASN A 54 25.59 20.31 -10.67
N PRO A 55 25.09 20.51 -9.44
CA PRO A 55 25.94 20.65 -8.26
C PRO A 55 26.70 19.35 -7.90
N TYR A 56 26.38 18.24 -8.57
CA TYR A 56 26.98 16.94 -8.34
C TYR A 56 27.95 16.57 -9.46
N GLU A 57 29.25 16.69 -9.21
CA GLU A 57 30.29 16.47 -10.21
C GLU A 57 30.48 14.98 -10.59
N LYS A 58 30.25 14.07 -9.63
CA LYS A 58 30.51 12.64 -9.77
C LYS A 58 29.22 11.85 -9.84
N THR A 59 29.11 10.97 -10.83
CA THR A 59 28.04 9.99 -10.89
C THR A 59 28.21 8.92 -9.82
N LEU A 60 27.14 8.67 -9.03
CA LEU A 60 27.11 7.65 -8.00
C LEU A 60 26.18 6.52 -8.43
N LYS A 61 26.68 5.29 -8.38
CA LYS A 61 25.88 4.10 -8.63
C LYS A 61 25.37 3.53 -7.31
N PHE A 62 24.04 3.42 -7.17
CA PHE A 62 23.35 2.80 -6.04
C PHE A 62 22.89 1.39 -6.40
N THR A 63 22.99 0.49 -5.43
CA THR A 63 22.20 -0.74 -5.40
C THR A 63 21.00 -0.52 -4.47
N MET A 64 19.79 -0.92 -4.91
CA MET A 64 18.56 -0.69 -4.14
C MET A 64 17.63 -1.87 -4.25
N SER A 65 17.18 -2.40 -3.11
CA SER A 65 16.15 -3.45 -3.12
C SER A 65 14.76 -2.86 -3.10
N THR A 66 13.88 -3.38 -3.95
CA THR A 66 12.46 -3.03 -3.97
C THR A 66 11.62 -4.17 -4.54
N VAL A 67 10.36 -4.23 -4.15
CA VAL A 67 9.38 -5.11 -4.82
C VAL A 67 9.10 -4.54 -6.21
N ASP A 68 8.85 -5.41 -7.19
CA ASP A 68 8.69 -5.08 -8.61
C ASP A 68 9.90 -4.34 -9.23
N ALA A 69 11.10 -4.70 -8.78
CA ALA A 69 12.36 -4.09 -9.25
C ALA A 69 12.54 -4.16 -10.78
N GLU A 70 11.97 -5.18 -11.43
CA GLU A 70 12.00 -5.35 -12.86
C GLU A 70 11.21 -4.31 -13.65
N LYS A 71 10.34 -3.56 -12.98
CA LYS A 71 9.54 -2.46 -13.55
C LYS A 71 10.05 -1.09 -13.14
N ALA A 72 10.93 -1.05 -12.14
CA ALA A 72 11.41 0.20 -11.56
C ALA A 72 12.14 1.07 -12.59
N GLY A 73 11.70 2.32 -12.75
CA GLY A 73 12.28 3.25 -13.71
C GLY A 73 11.93 2.99 -15.17
N LEU A 74 10.98 2.09 -15.45
CA LEU A 74 10.54 1.76 -16.81
C LEU A 74 9.12 2.23 -17.08
N THR A 75 8.78 2.37 -18.35
CA THR A 75 7.41 2.51 -18.86
C THR A 75 6.73 1.14 -18.94
N GLU A 76 5.43 1.08 -19.20
CA GLU A 76 4.71 -0.18 -19.46
C GLU A 76 5.28 -0.98 -20.63
N ALA A 77 5.88 -0.29 -21.61
CA ALA A 77 6.55 -0.94 -22.75
C ALA A 77 7.94 -1.50 -22.40
N GLY A 78 8.43 -1.31 -21.16
CA GLY A 78 9.74 -1.75 -20.72
C GLY A 78 10.90 -0.84 -21.13
N GLU A 79 10.61 0.36 -21.65
CA GLU A 79 11.62 1.36 -22.00
C GLU A 79 11.95 2.25 -20.78
N PRO A 80 13.16 2.81 -20.66
CA PRO A 80 13.48 3.74 -19.58
C PRO A 80 12.55 4.96 -19.55
N ALA A 81 11.89 5.21 -18.43
CA ALA A 81 10.96 6.30 -18.25
C ALA A 81 11.68 7.67 -18.17
N GLU A 82 11.18 8.67 -18.87
CA GLU A 82 11.82 9.99 -18.96
C GLU A 82 11.89 10.70 -17.60
N ASN A 83 10.85 10.58 -16.77
CA ASN A 83 10.87 11.14 -15.41
C ASN A 83 11.94 10.46 -14.52
N PHE A 84 12.17 9.15 -14.69
CA PHE A 84 13.24 8.47 -13.97
C PHE A 84 14.62 8.94 -14.44
N LYS A 85 14.82 9.08 -15.75
CA LYS A 85 16.07 9.65 -16.32
C LYS A 85 16.32 11.06 -15.79
N TRP A 86 15.29 11.90 -15.82
CA TRP A 86 15.37 13.27 -15.32
C TRP A 86 15.83 13.32 -13.85
N LEU A 87 15.26 12.44 -13.00
CA LEU A 87 15.66 12.36 -11.60
C LEU A 87 17.11 11.90 -11.44
N CYS A 88 17.52 10.88 -12.20
CA CYS A 88 18.89 10.40 -12.20
C CYS A 88 19.88 11.47 -12.67
N GLU A 89 19.55 12.23 -13.69
CA GLU A 89 20.37 13.35 -14.20
C GLU A 89 20.45 14.49 -13.19
N LYS A 90 19.31 14.87 -12.58
CA LYS A 90 19.24 15.93 -11.55
C LYS A 90 20.20 15.67 -10.40
N PHE A 91 20.29 14.42 -9.94
CA PHE A 91 21.13 14.03 -8.82
C PHE A 91 22.44 13.36 -9.24
N ASN A 92 22.72 13.23 -10.53
CA ASN A 92 23.87 12.55 -11.09
C ASN A 92 24.08 11.14 -10.47
N VAL A 93 23.07 10.29 -10.62
CA VAL A 93 23.03 8.92 -10.03
C VAL A 93 22.61 7.89 -11.07
N GLU A 94 22.98 6.64 -10.79
CA GLU A 94 22.51 5.45 -11.48
C GLU A 94 21.97 4.47 -10.43
N PHE A 95 20.93 3.70 -10.78
CA PHE A 95 20.38 2.68 -9.90
C PHE A 95 20.50 1.29 -10.53
N GLU A 96 20.86 0.33 -9.70
CA GLU A 96 20.74 -1.09 -9.95
C GLU A 96 19.74 -1.65 -8.96
N PHE A 97 18.52 -2.02 -9.44
CA PHE A 97 17.49 -2.54 -8.58
C PHE A 97 17.64 -4.03 -8.33
N TRP A 98 17.58 -4.41 -7.05
CA TRP A 98 17.63 -5.81 -6.61
C TRP A 98 16.21 -6.29 -6.33
N PRO A 99 15.78 -7.39 -6.98
CA PRO A 99 14.38 -7.78 -6.96
C PRO A 99 13.94 -8.37 -5.62
N LEU A 100 12.81 -7.90 -5.13
CA LEU A 100 12.02 -8.50 -4.07
C LEU A 100 10.64 -8.85 -4.60
N THR A 101 10.01 -9.84 -3.98
CA THR A 101 8.59 -10.14 -4.15
C THR A 101 7.92 -10.15 -2.78
N TRP A 102 6.61 -9.96 -2.72
CA TRP A 102 5.87 -10.04 -1.46
C TRP A 102 6.01 -11.38 -0.75
N SER A 103 6.30 -12.46 -1.50
CA SER A 103 6.49 -13.79 -0.94
C SER A 103 7.90 -14.06 -0.39
N ASN A 104 8.93 -13.29 -0.82
CA ASN A 104 10.32 -13.56 -0.44
C ASN A 104 11.02 -12.42 0.31
N TYR A 105 10.42 -11.22 0.39
CA TYR A 105 11.13 -10.03 0.89
C TYR A 105 11.66 -10.19 2.32
N VAL A 106 10.93 -10.91 3.17
CA VAL A 106 11.34 -11.17 4.56
C VAL A 106 12.62 -11.98 4.61
N ASP A 107 12.60 -13.15 4.00
CA ASP A 107 13.73 -14.10 4.05
C ASP A 107 14.93 -13.56 3.27
N GLN A 108 14.67 -12.88 2.16
CA GLN A 108 15.72 -12.27 1.35
C GLN A 108 16.42 -11.13 2.11
N THR A 109 15.67 -10.26 2.80
CA THR A 109 16.23 -9.18 3.62
C THR A 109 17.06 -9.75 4.77
N ARG A 110 16.55 -10.75 5.49
CA ARG A 110 17.28 -11.46 6.55
C ARG A 110 18.57 -12.08 6.02
N MET A 111 18.52 -12.73 4.86
CA MET A 111 19.70 -13.35 4.24
C MET A 111 20.77 -12.30 3.92
N TRP A 112 20.43 -11.20 3.30
CA TRP A 112 21.36 -10.13 2.96
C TRP A 112 22.01 -9.51 4.19
N LEU A 113 21.21 -9.17 5.21
CA LEU A 113 21.73 -8.58 6.46
C LEU A 113 22.65 -9.54 7.22
N ASN A 114 22.26 -10.83 7.33
CA ASN A 114 23.07 -11.84 8.03
C ASN A 114 24.38 -12.19 7.32
N SER A 115 24.45 -11.99 5.99
CA SER A 115 25.66 -12.28 5.19
C SER A 115 26.49 -11.04 4.85
N ASP A 116 26.13 -9.86 5.39
CA ASP A 116 26.76 -8.57 5.09
C ASP A 116 26.83 -8.27 3.57
N SER A 117 25.80 -8.71 2.85
CA SER A 117 25.71 -8.55 1.39
C SER A 117 24.51 -7.70 0.96
N ALA A 118 23.97 -6.90 1.86
CA ALA A 118 22.83 -6.06 1.59
C ALA A 118 23.14 -4.92 0.60
N PRO A 119 22.17 -4.49 -0.23
CA PRO A 119 22.36 -3.35 -1.14
C PRO A 119 22.56 -2.04 -0.36
N ASP A 120 23.00 -0.98 -1.05
CA ASP A 120 23.19 0.35 -0.45
C ASP A 120 21.93 0.87 0.23
N LEU A 121 20.77 0.66 -0.41
CA LEU A 121 19.45 1.09 0.05
C LEU A 121 18.51 -0.12 0.11
N MET A 122 17.85 -0.29 1.23
CA MET A 122 16.95 -1.41 1.47
C MET A 122 15.53 -0.94 1.72
N MET A 123 14.58 -1.40 0.92
CA MET A 123 13.18 -1.35 1.28
C MET A 123 12.92 -2.35 2.41
N LEU A 124 12.35 -1.86 3.50
CA LEU A 124 11.89 -2.66 4.63
C LEU A 124 10.36 -2.55 4.72
N ASP A 125 9.74 -3.58 5.30
CA ASP A 125 8.34 -3.58 5.70
C ASP A 125 8.26 -4.35 7.02
N VAL A 126 8.68 -3.68 8.09
CA VAL A 126 8.86 -4.29 9.41
C VAL A 126 7.81 -3.84 10.45
N ALA A 127 7.05 -2.81 10.14
CA ALA A 127 6.07 -2.27 11.07
C ALA A 127 4.67 -2.87 10.88
N PRO A 128 3.95 -3.15 11.96
CA PRO A 128 4.46 -3.26 13.33
C PRO A 128 5.00 -4.66 13.65
N THR A 129 4.60 -5.68 12.88
CA THR A 129 4.73 -7.11 13.21
C THR A 129 6.16 -7.65 13.32
N ARG A 130 7.13 -6.94 12.73
CA ARG A 130 8.55 -7.32 12.74
C ARG A 130 9.45 -6.20 13.27
N TYR A 131 8.89 -5.34 14.09
CA TYR A 131 9.63 -4.22 14.66
C TYR A 131 10.77 -4.67 15.56
N SER A 132 10.63 -5.79 16.27
CA SER A 132 11.72 -6.40 17.06
C SER A 132 12.94 -6.78 16.22
N GLU A 133 12.73 -7.27 14.99
CA GLU A 133 13.84 -7.55 14.07
C GLU A 133 14.58 -6.26 13.66
N TYR A 134 13.83 -5.19 13.38
CA TYR A 134 14.42 -3.89 13.07
C TYR A 134 15.31 -3.39 14.22
N LEU A 135 14.83 -3.46 15.48
CA LEU A 135 15.61 -3.07 16.64
C LEU A 135 16.89 -3.92 16.78
N ALA A 136 16.79 -5.23 16.57
CA ALA A 136 17.94 -6.12 16.61
C ALA A 136 18.98 -5.79 15.51
N TRP A 137 18.55 -5.42 14.31
CA TRP A 137 19.45 -5.00 13.23
C TRP A 137 20.11 -3.64 13.52
N VAL A 138 19.39 -2.70 14.13
CA VAL A 138 19.95 -1.42 14.60
C VAL A 138 21.01 -1.66 15.68
N ASP A 139 20.71 -2.48 16.69
CA ASP A 139 21.65 -2.82 17.77
C ASP A 139 22.91 -3.53 17.24
N ALA A 140 22.75 -4.38 16.23
CA ALA A 140 23.86 -5.03 15.53
C ALA A 140 24.68 -4.08 14.64
N GLY A 141 24.26 -2.82 14.48
CA GLY A 141 24.94 -1.80 13.66
C GLY A 141 24.87 -2.05 12.17
N LEU A 142 23.81 -2.72 11.67
CA LEU A 142 23.66 -3.07 10.27
C LEU A 142 23.14 -1.92 9.40
N PHE A 143 22.64 -0.86 10.01
CA PHE A 143 22.14 0.32 9.33
C PHE A 143 22.97 1.56 9.64
N ARG A 144 23.12 2.41 8.63
CA ARG A 144 23.67 3.74 8.80
C ARG A 144 22.56 4.69 9.23
N GLU A 145 22.86 5.55 10.22
CA GLU A 145 21.95 6.63 10.62
C GLU A 145 21.75 7.67 9.50
N TYR A 146 20.53 8.20 9.38
CA TYR A 146 20.27 9.39 8.59
C TYR A 146 20.92 10.61 9.24
N PRO A 147 21.34 11.62 8.45
CA PRO A 147 21.89 12.84 9.04
C PRO A 147 20.83 13.58 9.83
N ASP A 148 21.27 14.54 10.65
CA ASP A 148 20.38 15.42 11.40
C ASP A 148 19.38 16.12 10.47
N LEU A 149 18.10 15.82 10.64
CA LEU A 149 17.01 16.32 9.80
C LEU A 149 16.83 17.84 9.91
N ALA A 150 17.39 18.50 10.94
CA ALA A 150 17.38 19.97 11.03
C ALA A 150 18.04 20.65 9.80
N ASN A 151 18.90 19.91 9.08
CA ASN A 151 19.53 20.38 7.84
C ASN A 151 18.72 20.06 6.58
N TYR A 152 17.56 19.39 6.70
CA TYR A 152 16.69 18.90 5.64
C TYR A 152 15.24 19.31 5.93
N PRO A 153 14.86 20.57 5.64
CA PRO A 153 13.61 21.15 6.13
C PRO A 153 12.34 20.44 5.67
N ASN A 154 12.31 19.88 4.44
CA ASN A 154 11.13 19.14 3.97
C ASN A 154 11.01 17.78 4.65
N MET A 155 12.11 17.04 4.80
CA MET A 155 12.16 15.80 5.56
C MET A 155 11.78 16.05 7.02
N ASN A 156 12.36 17.06 7.65
CA ASN A 156 12.06 17.42 9.03
C ASN A 156 10.59 17.77 9.22
N HIS A 157 10.04 18.61 8.34
CA HIS A 157 8.63 18.99 8.39
C HIS A 157 7.69 17.78 8.30
N ARG A 158 8.00 16.81 7.42
CA ARG A 158 7.23 15.57 7.27
C ARG A 158 7.37 14.70 8.53
N TYR A 159 8.60 14.47 8.95
CA TYR A 159 8.91 13.61 10.09
C TYR A 159 8.28 14.11 11.40
N GLU A 160 8.29 15.42 11.65
CA GLU A 160 7.70 16.04 12.82
C GLU A 160 6.19 15.76 12.98
N LYS A 161 5.48 15.62 11.88
CA LYS A 161 4.05 15.31 11.85
C LYS A 161 3.73 13.84 12.10
N MET A 162 4.71 12.95 11.92
CA MET A 162 4.51 11.53 12.09
C MET A 162 4.37 11.12 13.55
N THR A 163 3.57 10.12 13.81
CA THR A 163 3.45 9.44 15.10
C THR A 163 4.15 8.09 15.06
N THR A 164 3.68 7.19 14.19
CA THR A 164 4.27 5.85 14.05
C THR A 164 5.60 5.86 13.30
N GLY A 165 5.81 6.80 12.38
CA GLY A 165 7.09 6.97 11.69
C GLY A 165 8.25 7.31 12.63
N LYS A 166 7.97 7.96 13.77
CA LYS A 166 8.98 8.27 14.79
C LYS A 166 9.54 7.04 15.51
N MET A 167 8.84 5.91 15.45
CA MET A 167 9.32 4.66 16.02
C MET A 167 10.59 4.12 15.34
N PHE A 168 10.93 4.62 14.14
CA PHE A 168 12.18 4.27 13.45
C PHE A 168 13.41 5.07 13.90
N SER A 169 13.25 5.96 14.88
CA SER A 169 14.35 6.53 15.64
C SER A 169 14.65 5.71 16.89
N VAL A 170 15.89 5.29 17.02
CA VAL A 170 16.43 4.59 18.20
C VAL A 170 17.49 5.47 18.85
N ASP A 171 17.37 5.73 20.14
CA ASP A 171 18.26 6.64 20.89
C ASP A 171 18.43 8.03 20.22
N GLY A 172 17.34 8.55 19.65
CA GLY A 172 17.30 9.85 18.99
C GLY A 172 17.95 9.91 17.61
N LYS A 173 18.28 8.76 17.01
CA LYS A 173 18.88 8.63 15.68
C LYS A 173 17.94 7.88 14.74
N LEU A 174 17.68 8.43 13.57
CA LEU A 174 16.85 7.81 12.54
C LEU A 174 17.68 6.83 11.72
N TYR A 175 17.30 5.54 11.69
CA TYR A 175 18.00 4.50 10.93
C TYR A 175 17.25 4.03 9.69
N ALA A 176 15.95 4.30 9.61
CA ALA A 176 15.16 4.03 8.42
C ALA A 176 14.19 5.19 8.17
N TRP A 177 14.15 5.71 6.94
CA TRP A 177 13.19 6.72 6.55
C TRP A 177 11.81 6.07 6.39
N PRO A 178 10.80 6.50 7.16
CA PRO A 178 9.45 5.98 7.02
C PRO A 178 8.79 6.59 5.79
N ALA A 179 8.36 5.75 4.85
CA ALA A 179 7.56 6.18 3.72
C ALA A 179 6.16 6.53 4.19
N TYR A 180 5.86 7.81 4.33
CA TYR A 180 4.56 8.26 4.82
C TYR A 180 3.42 7.91 3.84
N MET A 181 2.23 7.66 4.39
CA MET A 181 1.10 7.13 3.62
C MET A 181 0.03 8.15 3.30
N ASP A 182 -0.32 9.04 4.19
CA ASP A 182 -1.63 9.65 4.13
C ASP A 182 -1.64 11.18 4.07
N SER A 183 -2.74 11.68 3.47
CA SER A 183 -3.17 13.06 3.67
C SER A 183 -3.67 13.23 5.11
N ASP A 184 -3.48 14.40 5.67
CA ASP A 184 -4.00 14.77 7.00
C ASP A 184 -5.54 14.61 7.10
N GLN A 185 -6.23 14.54 5.96
CA GLN A 185 -7.70 14.53 5.89
C GLN A 185 -8.30 13.14 6.06
N TYR A 186 -7.65 12.07 5.55
CA TYR A 186 -8.25 10.73 5.48
C TYR A 186 -7.33 9.64 6.05
N ASN A 187 -6.68 9.94 7.18
CA ASN A 187 -5.77 8.99 7.84
C ASN A 187 -6.55 7.89 8.59
N TYR A 188 -7.38 7.13 7.87
CA TYR A 188 -8.14 6.01 8.41
C TYR A 188 -8.52 4.99 7.34
N SER A 189 -8.76 3.75 7.79
CA SER A 189 -9.36 2.68 6.99
C SER A 189 -10.82 2.50 7.37
N ILE A 190 -11.65 2.26 6.37
CA ILE A 190 -13.08 1.97 6.53
C ILE A 190 -13.25 0.55 7.09
N ALA A 191 -13.90 0.42 8.24
CA ALA A 191 -14.09 -0.86 8.90
C ALA A 191 -15.36 -1.60 8.44
N THR A 192 -16.40 -0.87 8.02
CA THR A 192 -17.74 -1.43 7.74
C THR A 192 -18.24 -1.05 6.33
N GLY A 193 -17.35 -1.06 5.34
CA GLY A 193 -17.70 -0.77 3.95
C GLY A 193 -17.69 -2.00 3.04
N TYR A 194 -18.47 -1.95 1.96
CA TYR A 194 -18.54 -3.02 0.95
C TYR A 194 -18.50 -2.45 -0.45
N THR A 195 -17.77 -3.10 -1.35
CA THR A 195 -17.93 -2.93 -2.79
C THR A 195 -19.07 -3.85 -3.23
N TYR A 196 -20.08 -3.33 -3.94
CA TYR A 196 -21.28 -4.10 -4.25
C TYR A 196 -21.87 -3.82 -5.62
N ARG A 197 -22.74 -4.71 -6.09
CA ARG A 197 -23.53 -4.58 -7.33
C ARG A 197 -24.75 -3.68 -7.09
N LYS A 198 -24.57 -2.37 -7.33
CA LYS A 198 -25.62 -1.35 -7.22
C LYS A 198 -26.83 -1.67 -8.09
N ASP A 199 -26.60 -2.10 -9.33
CA ASP A 199 -27.65 -2.50 -10.27
C ASP A 199 -28.54 -3.63 -9.73
N TRP A 200 -27.97 -4.56 -8.97
CA TRP A 200 -28.76 -5.62 -8.33
C TRP A 200 -29.60 -5.10 -7.16
N ALA A 201 -29.07 -4.19 -6.36
CA ALA A 201 -29.83 -3.52 -5.31
C ALA A 201 -31.01 -2.73 -5.88
N GLN A 202 -30.81 -2.04 -7.00
CA GLN A 202 -31.86 -1.34 -7.75
C GLN A 202 -32.91 -2.33 -8.31
N ALA A 203 -32.47 -3.42 -8.92
CA ALA A 203 -33.35 -4.44 -9.49
C ALA A 203 -34.27 -5.11 -8.46
N VAL A 204 -33.81 -5.26 -7.20
CA VAL A 204 -34.64 -5.79 -6.12
C VAL A 204 -35.44 -4.73 -5.38
N GLY A 205 -35.23 -3.42 -5.66
CA GLY A 205 -35.98 -2.29 -5.10
C GLY A 205 -35.51 -1.88 -3.70
N LEU A 206 -34.28 -2.19 -3.33
CA LEU A 206 -33.70 -1.89 -1.99
C LEU A 206 -32.44 -1.00 -2.07
N PHE A 207 -32.19 -0.39 -3.22
CA PHE A 207 -31.12 0.59 -3.37
C PHE A 207 -31.40 1.86 -2.56
N GLN A 208 -30.42 2.36 -1.85
CA GLN A 208 -30.47 3.63 -1.13
C GLN A 208 -29.64 4.68 -1.89
N GLU A 209 -30.21 5.86 -2.13
CA GLU A 209 -29.57 6.92 -2.92
C GLU A 209 -28.28 7.47 -2.27
N ASP A 210 -28.24 7.45 -0.93
CA ASP A 210 -27.06 7.86 -0.17
C ASP A 210 -26.07 6.71 0.08
N GLU A 211 -26.41 5.48 -0.39
CA GLU A 211 -25.56 4.29 -0.27
C GLU A 211 -25.14 3.98 1.18
N THR A 212 -25.94 4.42 2.15
CA THR A 212 -25.76 4.13 3.58
C THR A 212 -26.88 3.20 4.05
N TYR A 213 -26.51 2.14 4.71
CA TYR A 213 -27.42 1.11 5.17
C TYR A 213 -27.23 0.86 6.66
N THR A 214 -28.30 0.72 7.40
CA THR A 214 -28.24 0.11 8.73
C THR A 214 -27.83 -1.36 8.61
N TRP A 215 -27.37 -1.95 9.71
CA TRP A 215 -26.97 -3.37 9.72
C TRP A 215 -28.11 -4.30 9.25
N ASP A 216 -29.34 -4.06 9.69
CA ASP A 216 -30.52 -4.87 9.33
C ASP A 216 -30.94 -4.68 7.87
N GLU A 217 -30.89 -3.45 7.36
CA GLU A 217 -31.17 -3.17 5.94
C GLU A 217 -30.16 -3.83 5.02
N TRP A 218 -28.86 -3.81 5.39
CA TRP A 218 -27.82 -4.47 4.62
C TRP A 218 -28.04 -5.98 4.53
N GLN A 219 -28.30 -6.66 5.66
CA GLN A 219 -28.58 -8.10 5.66
C GLN A 219 -29.85 -8.43 4.86
N THR A 220 -30.90 -7.60 4.97
CA THR A 220 -32.15 -7.74 4.20
C THR A 220 -31.89 -7.59 2.72
N LEU A 221 -31.06 -6.63 2.30
CA LEU A 221 -30.68 -6.43 0.91
C LEU A 221 -29.90 -7.66 0.37
N VAL A 222 -28.89 -8.12 1.09
CA VAL A 222 -28.10 -9.30 0.70
C VAL A 222 -29.00 -10.52 0.53
N LYS A 223 -29.86 -10.81 1.50
CA LYS A 223 -30.80 -11.94 1.46
C LYS A 223 -31.74 -11.82 0.26
N THR A 224 -32.31 -10.64 0.03
CA THR A 224 -33.26 -10.41 -1.07
C THR A 224 -32.60 -10.58 -2.44
N VAL A 225 -31.35 -10.15 -2.60
CA VAL A 225 -30.56 -10.37 -3.82
C VAL A 225 -30.33 -11.86 -4.06
N ILE A 226 -29.97 -12.63 -3.04
CA ILE A 226 -29.80 -14.10 -3.16
C ILE A 226 -31.11 -14.75 -3.59
N GLU A 227 -32.23 -14.41 -2.96
CA GLU A 227 -33.54 -15.00 -3.20
C GLU A 227 -34.11 -14.64 -4.59
N LYS A 228 -33.93 -13.39 -5.04
CA LYS A 228 -34.47 -12.90 -6.32
C LYS A 228 -33.56 -13.15 -7.52
N ASP A 229 -32.29 -13.43 -7.27
CA ASP A 229 -31.29 -13.76 -8.29
C ASP A 229 -31.28 -12.80 -9.50
N PRO A 230 -31.07 -11.49 -9.31
CA PRO A 230 -31.08 -10.52 -10.41
C PRO A 230 -29.97 -10.77 -11.45
N GLY A 231 -28.92 -11.50 -11.07
CA GLY A 231 -27.86 -11.95 -11.97
C GLY A 231 -28.24 -13.13 -12.87
N ASN A 232 -29.43 -13.74 -12.68
CA ASN A 232 -29.89 -14.94 -13.40
C ASN A 232 -28.92 -16.12 -13.34
N ASN A 233 -28.26 -16.29 -12.19
CA ASN A 233 -27.27 -17.36 -11.97
C ASN A 233 -27.94 -18.74 -11.79
N GLY A 234 -29.21 -18.75 -11.43
CA GLY A 234 -29.98 -19.94 -11.08
C GLY A 234 -30.06 -20.16 -9.57
N ALA A 235 -31.10 -20.84 -9.15
CA ALA A 235 -31.44 -21.02 -7.73
C ALA A 235 -30.22 -21.49 -6.89
N GLY A 236 -29.91 -20.73 -5.85
CA GLY A 236 -28.83 -21.02 -4.90
C GLY A 236 -27.40 -20.81 -5.44
N LYS A 237 -27.24 -20.14 -6.59
CA LYS A 237 -25.92 -19.89 -7.18
C LYS A 237 -25.45 -18.45 -7.02
N THR A 238 -26.33 -17.53 -6.65
CA THR A 238 -25.96 -16.17 -6.33
C THR A 238 -25.31 -16.13 -4.95
N ILE A 239 -24.13 -15.56 -4.88
CA ILE A 239 -23.32 -15.39 -3.67
C ILE A 239 -23.64 -14.02 -3.08
N GLY A 240 -23.98 -13.97 -1.80
CA GLY A 240 -24.26 -12.72 -1.11
C GLY A 240 -23.00 -11.91 -0.86
N ILE A 241 -22.18 -12.36 0.08
CA ILE A 241 -20.96 -11.67 0.50
C ILE A 241 -19.77 -12.63 0.45
N MET A 242 -18.65 -12.11 -0.05
CA MET A 242 -17.33 -12.75 -0.01
C MET A 242 -16.27 -11.81 0.55
N SER A 243 -15.23 -12.38 1.14
CA SER A 243 -13.95 -11.69 1.36
C SER A 243 -12.88 -12.31 0.47
N LYS A 244 -12.00 -11.49 -0.10
CA LYS A 244 -10.81 -11.94 -0.83
C LYS A 244 -9.81 -12.59 0.13
N GLU A 245 -9.70 -12.05 1.32
CA GLU A 245 -8.78 -12.53 2.33
C GLU A 245 -9.43 -13.64 3.15
N ASN A 246 -8.59 -14.61 3.50
CA ASN A 246 -8.97 -15.74 4.34
C ASN A 246 -9.66 -15.25 5.63
N TRP A 247 -10.91 -15.63 5.84
CA TRP A 247 -11.69 -15.32 7.05
C TRP A 247 -11.56 -13.89 7.62
N ALA A 248 -11.37 -12.87 6.76
CA ALA A 248 -11.47 -11.49 7.20
C ALA A 248 -12.89 -11.08 7.66
N PHE A 249 -13.88 -11.97 7.55
CA PHE A 249 -15.25 -11.71 8.01
C PHE A 249 -15.34 -11.32 9.47
N PRO A 250 -14.66 -11.97 10.42
CA PRO A 250 -14.69 -11.51 11.80
C PRO A 250 -14.26 -10.05 11.93
N LYS A 251 -13.33 -9.57 11.11
CA LYS A 251 -12.90 -8.17 11.10
C LYS A 251 -14.03 -7.22 10.71
N TYR A 252 -14.83 -7.55 9.70
CA TYR A 252 -15.94 -6.73 9.23
C TYR A 252 -17.16 -6.82 10.15
N VAL A 253 -17.50 -8.00 10.65
CA VAL A 253 -18.53 -8.19 11.66
C VAL A 253 -18.06 -7.61 13.00
N ALA A 254 -16.79 -7.81 13.36
CA ALA A 254 -16.18 -7.21 14.55
C ALA A 254 -16.23 -5.68 14.50
N GLY A 255 -16.00 -5.07 13.35
CA GLY A 255 -16.13 -3.63 13.15
C GLY A 255 -17.50 -3.10 13.55
N SER A 256 -18.55 -3.92 13.43
CA SER A 256 -19.92 -3.53 13.81
C SER A 256 -20.28 -3.82 15.27
N ILE A 257 -19.52 -4.68 15.98
CA ILE A 257 -19.89 -5.17 17.32
C ILE A 257 -18.74 -4.99 18.33
N SER A 258 -17.56 -5.54 18.02
CA SER A 258 -16.39 -5.51 18.91
C SER A 258 -15.09 -5.34 18.11
N PRO A 259 -14.63 -4.11 17.95
CA PRO A 259 -13.43 -3.82 17.16
C PRO A 259 -12.15 -4.44 17.73
N TYR A 260 -12.15 -4.88 18.99
CA TYR A 260 -10.97 -5.42 19.67
C TYR A 260 -10.87 -6.96 19.62
N MET A 261 -11.80 -7.64 18.94
CA MET A 261 -11.82 -9.10 18.90
C MET A 261 -10.50 -9.73 18.45
N LEU A 262 -9.74 -9.08 17.60
CA LEU A 262 -8.50 -9.61 17.01
C LEU A 262 -7.23 -9.12 17.73
N THR A 263 -7.36 -8.29 18.77
CA THR A 263 -6.23 -7.60 19.41
C THR A 263 -6.44 -7.48 20.92
N PHE A 264 -5.79 -6.52 21.54
CA PHE A 264 -5.94 -6.16 22.95
C PHE A 264 -6.71 -4.86 23.09
N LYS A 265 -7.38 -4.69 24.22
CA LYS A 265 -8.10 -3.48 24.60
C LYS A 265 -7.57 -2.93 25.90
N GLN A 266 -7.28 -1.64 25.95
CA GLN A 266 -7.01 -0.96 27.21
C GLN A 266 -8.32 -0.54 27.86
N GLY A 267 -8.51 -0.91 29.11
CA GLY A 267 -9.64 -0.49 29.94
C GLY A 267 -9.49 0.97 30.37
N THR A 268 -10.60 1.54 30.87
CA THR A 268 -10.62 2.93 31.40
C THR A 268 -9.74 3.11 32.65
N ASP A 269 -9.38 2.03 33.31
CA ASP A 269 -8.46 1.99 34.44
C ASP A 269 -6.99 1.80 34.02
N GLY A 270 -6.73 1.75 32.71
CA GLY A 270 -5.41 1.55 32.12
C GLY A 270 -4.98 0.10 32.02
N SER A 271 -5.79 -0.87 32.52
CA SER A 271 -5.46 -2.30 32.38
C SER A 271 -5.68 -2.81 30.96
N TRP A 272 -4.83 -3.73 30.51
CA TRP A 272 -4.96 -4.39 29.21
C TRP A 272 -5.68 -5.72 29.35
N VAL A 273 -6.56 -6.02 28.41
CA VAL A 273 -7.27 -7.30 28.30
C VAL A 273 -7.18 -7.83 26.87
N TRP A 274 -7.16 -9.13 26.72
CA TRP A 274 -7.21 -9.76 25.40
C TRP A 274 -8.63 -9.70 24.85
N GLY A 275 -8.81 -9.14 23.66
CA GLY A 275 -10.10 -8.86 23.06
C GLY A 275 -11.07 -10.04 22.98
N PRO A 276 -10.66 -11.26 22.59
CA PRO A 276 -11.53 -12.44 22.60
C PRO A 276 -12.18 -12.77 23.94
N THR A 277 -11.65 -12.28 25.07
CA THR A 277 -12.26 -12.46 26.39
C THR A 277 -13.46 -11.53 26.65
N LEU A 278 -13.63 -10.51 25.82
CA LEU A 278 -14.74 -9.57 25.93
C LEU A 278 -16.07 -10.25 25.54
N PRO A 279 -17.16 -9.99 26.26
CA PRO A 279 -18.48 -10.55 25.93
C PRO A 279 -18.91 -10.25 24.50
N GLU A 280 -18.63 -9.04 24.01
CA GLU A 280 -18.94 -8.60 22.65
C GLU A 280 -18.23 -9.41 21.56
N SER A 281 -17.09 -10.03 21.85
CA SER A 281 -16.37 -10.90 20.91
C SER A 281 -17.10 -12.21 20.66
N LEU A 282 -17.83 -12.74 21.64
CA LEU A 282 -18.72 -13.88 21.43
C LEU A 282 -19.88 -13.51 20.50
N GLU A 283 -20.41 -12.30 20.62
CA GLU A 283 -21.49 -11.83 19.72
C GLU A 283 -20.99 -11.69 18.27
N VAL A 284 -19.73 -11.26 18.04
CA VAL A 284 -19.12 -11.29 16.70
C VAL A 284 -19.15 -12.70 16.11
N VAL A 285 -18.75 -13.69 16.88
CA VAL A 285 -18.70 -15.09 16.42
C VAL A 285 -20.10 -15.64 16.14
N LYS A 286 -21.07 -15.37 17.02
CA LYS A 286 -22.47 -15.75 16.84
C LYS A 286 -23.07 -15.12 15.58
N THR A 287 -22.89 -13.79 15.41
CA THR A 287 -23.39 -13.07 14.23
C THR A 287 -22.75 -13.58 12.94
N THR A 288 -21.44 -13.83 12.94
CA THR A 288 -20.75 -14.42 11.78
C THR A 288 -21.33 -15.78 11.40
N LYS A 289 -21.57 -16.64 12.40
CA LYS A 289 -22.20 -17.95 12.17
C LYS A 289 -23.64 -17.82 11.67
N GLU A 290 -24.43 -16.91 12.22
CA GLU A 290 -25.79 -16.66 11.76
C GLU A 290 -25.82 -16.23 10.29
N MET A 291 -24.93 -15.31 9.90
CA MET A 291 -24.80 -14.89 8.50
C MET A 291 -24.38 -16.06 7.59
N TYR A 292 -23.49 -16.92 8.08
CA TYR A 292 -23.03 -18.10 7.34
C TYR A 292 -24.15 -19.15 7.21
N ASP A 293 -24.84 -19.50 8.29
CA ASP A 293 -25.93 -20.47 8.32
C ASP A 293 -27.13 -20.01 7.46
N ASN A 294 -27.38 -18.70 7.41
CA ASN A 294 -28.40 -18.08 6.56
C ASN A 294 -27.98 -17.94 5.09
N GLY A 295 -26.76 -18.36 4.74
CA GLY A 295 -26.24 -18.32 3.38
C GLY A 295 -25.92 -16.90 2.87
N LEU A 296 -25.80 -15.92 3.76
CA LEU A 296 -25.40 -14.55 3.37
C LEU A 296 -23.91 -14.49 3.03
N ILE A 297 -23.08 -15.28 3.72
CA ILE A 297 -21.66 -15.48 3.44
C ILE A 297 -21.50 -16.70 2.53
N TRP A 298 -20.59 -16.63 1.58
CA TRP A 298 -20.25 -17.73 0.69
C TRP A 298 -19.89 -19.02 1.47
N SER A 299 -20.51 -20.14 1.07
CA SER A 299 -20.33 -21.42 1.81
C SER A 299 -18.88 -21.92 1.83
N ASP A 300 -18.11 -21.64 0.77
CA ASP A 300 -16.73 -22.09 0.65
C ASP A 300 -15.71 -21.01 1.10
N GLN A 301 -16.18 -19.95 1.75
CA GLN A 301 -15.32 -18.88 2.29
C GLN A 301 -14.14 -19.38 3.13
N PRO A 302 -14.25 -20.48 3.91
CA PRO A 302 -13.10 -21.05 4.64
C PRO A 302 -11.93 -21.48 3.77
N MET A 303 -12.17 -21.71 2.49
CA MET A 303 -11.16 -22.18 1.53
C MET A 303 -10.93 -21.18 0.39
N VAL A 304 -11.34 -19.94 0.57
CA VAL A 304 -11.23 -18.88 -0.46
C VAL A 304 -9.79 -18.71 -0.95
N THR A 305 -9.64 -18.51 -2.24
CA THR A 305 -8.41 -18.12 -2.90
C THR A 305 -8.60 -16.79 -3.62
N ASP A 306 -7.51 -16.09 -3.96
CA ASP A 306 -7.58 -14.85 -4.76
C ASP A 306 -8.34 -15.04 -6.08
N ASN A 307 -8.17 -16.21 -6.71
CA ASN A 307 -8.86 -16.55 -7.95
C ASN A 307 -10.38 -16.72 -7.76
N ASP A 308 -10.82 -17.25 -6.62
CA ASP A 308 -12.25 -17.46 -6.36
C ASP A 308 -12.99 -16.14 -6.29
N PHE A 309 -12.41 -15.14 -5.64
CA PHE A 309 -12.97 -13.81 -5.58
C PHE A 309 -13.14 -13.20 -6.98
N ALA A 310 -12.04 -13.09 -7.74
CA ALA A 310 -12.06 -12.52 -9.07
C ALA A 310 -13.03 -13.27 -10.00
N ASN A 311 -13.01 -14.60 -9.98
CA ASN A 311 -13.91 -15.43 -10.82
C ASN A 311 -15.39 -15.21 -10.47
N ASN A 312 -15.74 -15.15 -9.19
CA ASN A 312 -17.15 -14.99 -8.79
C ASN A 312 -17.65 -13.56 -9.03
N PHE A 313 -16.83 -12.54 -8.81
CA PHE A 313 -17.20 -11.16 -9.07
C PHE A 313 -17.32 -10.89 -10.58
N ASN A 314 -16.30 -11.23 -11.36
CA ASN A 314 -16.25 -11.00 -12.79
C ASN A 314 -17.30 -11.81 -13.57
N SER A 315 -17.64 -13.03 -13.11
CA SER A 315 -18.70 -13.83 -13.74
C SER A 315 -20.13 -13.43 -13.35
N GLY A 316 -20.29 -12.37 -12.53
CA GLY A 316 -21.60 -11.88 -12.11
C GLY A 316 -22.33 -12.82 -11.14
N LYS A 317 -21.60 -13.57 -10.30
CA LYS A 317 -22.19 -14.43 -9.27
C LYS A 317 -22.20 -13.77 -7.88
N LEU A 318 -21.28 -12.86 -7.62
CA LEU A 318 -21.09 -12.22 -6.33
C LEU A 318 -21.79 -10.86 -6.25
N PHE A 319 -22.58 -10.66 -5.21
CA PHE A 319 -23.26 -9.40 -4.93
C PHE A 319 -22.35 -8.37 -4.27
N ALA A 320 -21.67 -8.74 -3.19
CA ALA A 320 -20.89 -7.79 -2.40
C ALA A 320 -19.58 -8.38 -1.88
N ALA A 321 -18.58 -7.54 -1.76
CA ALA A 321 -17.25 -7.87 -1.30
C ALA A 321 -16.75 -6.94 -0.21
N THR A 322 -16.00 -7.49 0.76
CA THR A 322 -15.33 -6.74 1.81
C THR A 322 -13.92 -6.31 1.37
N ILE A 323 -13.80 -5.69 0.20
CA ILE A 323 -12.50 -5.37 -0.38
C ILE A 323 -12.54 -4.01 -1.07
N SER A 324 -11.40 -3.30 -1.04
CA SER A 324 -11.11 -2.14 -1.90
C SER A 324 -12.14 -1.01 -1.79
N ASN A 325 -12.71 -0.84 -0.61
CA ASN A 325 -13.79 0.11 -0.35
C ASN A 325 -13.31 1.47 0.17
N SER A 326 -12.01 1.69 0.28
CA SER A 326 -11.43 2.91 0.85
C SER A 326 -10.39 3.61 -0.03
N THR A 327 -10.01 3.01 -1.17
CA THR A 327 -9.01 3.58 -2.08
C THR A 327 -9.45 3.51 -3.54
N VAL A 328 -9.07 4.51 -4.33
CA VAL A 328 -9.34 4.51 -5.80
C VAL A 328 -8.53 3.42 -6.47
N ILE A 329 -7.28 3.22 -6.05
CA ILE A 329 -6.40 2.16 -6.59
C ILE A 329 -7.04 0.79 -6.40
N GLY A 330 -7.48 0.48 -5.19
CA GLY A 330 -8.10 -0.80 -4.90
C GLY A 330 -9.43 -1.00 -5.63
N LEU A 331 -10.25 0.04 -5.75
CA LEU A 331 -11.48 -0.03 -6.54
C LEU A 331 -11.18 -0.25 -8.03
N ASN A 332 -10.15 0.43 -8.57
CA ASN A 332 -9.74 0.29 -9.96
C ASN A 332 -9.26 -1.14 -10.30
N GLU A 333 -8.58 -1.82 -9.38
CA GLU A 333 -8.17 -3.22 -9.58
C GLU A 333 -9.37 -4.15 -9.78
N ILE A 334 -10.45 -3.93 -9.01
CA ILE A 334 -11.68 -4.72 -9.14
C ILE A 334 -12.43 -4.36 -10.42
N VAL A 335 -12.61 -3.06 -10.65
CA VAL A 335 -13.39 -2.55 -11.79
C VAL A 335 -12.76 -2.93 -13.10
N GLY A 336 -11.43 -2.78 -13.26
CA GLY A 336 -10.75 -3.11 -14.51
C GLY A 336 -10.92 -4.57 -14.91
N SER A 337 -10.73 -5.51 -13.98
CA SER A 337 -10.93 -6.93 -14.27
C SER A 337 -12.39 -7.30 -14.52
N TRP A 338 -13.34 -6.60 -13.88
CA TRP A 338 -14.77 -6.82 -14.10
C TRP A 338 -15.23 -6.28 -15.46
N GLU A 339 -14.73 -5.11 -15.87
CA GLU A 339 -15.04 -4.47 -17.16
C GLU A 339 -14.56 -5.33 -18.32
N ASP A 340 -13.35 -5.87 -18.26
CA ASP A 340 -12.81 -6.82 -19.24
C ASP A 340 -13.73 -8.05 -19.42
N ALA A 341 -14.34 -8.51 -18.34
CA ALA A 341 -15.25 -9.65 -18.35
C ALA A 341 -16.69 -9.29 -18.78
N ASN A 342 -17.07 -8.02 -18.70
CA ASN A 342 -18.44 -7.52 -18.93
C ASN A 342 -18.45 -6.29 -19.86
N PRO A 343 -17.92 -6.39 -21.09
CA PRO A 343 -17.69 -5.24 -21.98
C PRO A 343 -18.97 -4.52 -22.46
N ASP A 344 -20.14 -5.13 -22.28
CA ASP A 344 -21.45 -4.54 -22.63
C ASP A 344 -22.07 -3.74 -21.47
N LEU A 345 -21.44 -3.74 -20.28
CA LEU A 345 -21.92 -3.06 -19.08
C LEU A 345 -20.98 -1.91 -18.71
N LYS A 346 -21.55 -0.85 -18.13
CA LYS A 346 -20.78 0.26 -17.62
C LYS A 346 -20.54 0.09 -16.12
N PRO A 347 -19.28 0.10 -15.64
CA PRO A 347 -18.98 -0.08 -14.22
C PRO A 347 -19.69 0.95 -13.32
N GLU A 348 -19.75 2.21 -13.74
CA GLU A 348 -20.40 3.29 -12.99
C GLU A 348 -21.92 3.08 -12.79
N ASP A 349 -22.57 2.28 -13.64
CA ASP A 349 -24.00 1.94 -13.51
C ASP A 349 -24.20 0.69 -12.64
N CYS A 350 -23.18 -0.16 -12.52
CA CYS A 350 -23.29 -1.49 -11.91
C CYS A 350 -22.64 -1.61 -10.54
N ILE A 351 -21.53 -0.90 -10.29
CA ILE A 351 -20.69 -1.06 -9.09
C ILE A 351 -20.76 0.20 -8.23
N SER A 352 -20.84 0.03 -6.92
CA SER A 352 -20.74 1.12 -5.96
C SER A 352 -20.14 0.67 -4.62
N LEU A 353 -20.02 1.63 -3.68
CA LEU A 353 -19.51 1.44 -2.33
C LEU A 353 -20.63 1.67 -1.31
N ALA A 354 -20.94 0.66 -0.53
CA ALA A 354 -21.88 0.77 0.57
C ALA A 354 -21.19 1.14 1.88
N ALA A 355 -21.70 2.12 2.58
CA ALA A 355 -21.42 2.38 3.98
C ALA A 355 -22.45 1.62 4.82
N VAL A 356 -21.99 0.75 5.73
CA VAL A 356 -22.87 -0.05 6.56
C VAL A 356 -22.66 0.34 8.03
N GLU A 357 -23.71 0.80 8.69
CA GLU A 357 -23.68 1.11 10.11
C GLU A 357 -23.51 -0.16 10.94
N GLY A 358 -22.79 -0.06 12.04
CA GLY A 358 -22.72 -1.10 13.04
C GLY A 358 -24.07 -1.28 13.75
N GLN A 359 -24.13 -2.27 14.63
CA GLN A 359 -25.35 -2.52 15.44
C GLN A 359 -25.70 -1.35 16.40
N ASP A 360 -24.76 -0.48 16.67
CA ASP A 360 -24.93 0.74 17.45
C ASP A 360 -25.43 1.95 16.61
N GLY A 361 -25.68 1.75 15.32
CA GLY A 361 -26.14 2.79 14.39
C GLY A 361 -25.05 3.78 14.01
N LYS A 362 -23.78 3.39 14.06
CA LYS A 362 -22.65 4.24 13.71
C LYS A 362 -21.76 3.59 12.65
N LEU A 363 -21.15 4.42 11.83
CA LEU A 363 -20.04 4.01 11.00
C LEU A 363 -18.78 3.87 11.85
N LEU A 364 -17.84 3.02 11.44
CA LEU A 364 -16.62 2.76 12.17
C LEU A 364 -15.40 2.79 11.25
N THR A 365 -14.35 3.45 11.74
CA THR A 365 -13.05 3.54 11.08
C THR A 365 -11.92 3.14 12.02
N TRP A 366 -10.79 2.72 11.43
CA TRP A 366 -9.54 2.48 12.12
C TRP A 366 -8.55 3.58 11.74
N GLN A 367 -7.93 4.21 12.71
CA GLN A 367 -6.82 5.12 12.41
C GLN A 367 -5.66 4.31 11.79
N ASN A 368 -5.17 4.79 10.66
CA ASN A 368 -4.02 4.17 9.99
C ASN A 368 -2.70 4.55 10.67
N ALA A 369 -1.67 3.72 10.50
CA ALA A 369 -0.30 4.16 10.66
C ALA A 369 -0.01 5.25 9.62
N ASP A 370 0.79 6.25 9.99
CA ASP A 370 1.18 7.35 9.10
C ASP A 370 2.37 6.99 8.19
N GLN A 371 2.75 5.73 8.18
CA GLN A 371 3.80 5.17 7.34
C GLN A 371 3.49 3.71 6.99
N TRP A 372 4.03 3.25 5.86
CA TRP A 372 3.81 1.87 5.42
C TRP A 372 5.11 1.07 5.32
N SER A 373 6.07 1.52 4.51
CA SER A 373 7.37 0.89 4.34
C SER A 373 8.47 1.80 4.86
N GLN A 374 9.67 1.29 4.96
CA GLN A 374 10.81 2.06 5.42
C GLN A 374 11.99 1.85 4.47
N THR A 375 12.84 2.87 4.32
CA THR A 375 14.10 2.74 3.58
C THR A 375 15.27 2.92 4.52
N ALA A 376 16.05 1.84 4.70
CA ALA A 376 17.28 1.86 5.47
C ALA A 376 18.50 1.99 4.55
N MET A 377 19.52 2.68 5.03
CA MET A 377 20.84 2.71 4.41
C MET A 377 21.71 1.62 5.01
N ASN A 378 22.40 0.85 4.16
CA ASN A 378 23.38 -0.12 4.60
C ASN A 378 24.50 0.58 5.39
N HIS A 379 24.98 -0.04 6.48
CA HIS A 379 26.08 0.53 7.29
C HIS A 379 27.36 0.80 6.46
N ASN A 380 27.59 0.03 5.43
CA ASN A 380 28.75 0.15 4.53
C ASN A 380 28.60 1.23 3.44
N ILE A 381 27.46 1.90 3.33
CA ILE A 381 27.25 2.96 2.33
C ILE A 381 28.24 4.11 2.57
N SER A 382 28.85 4.65 1.52
CA SER A 382 29.78 5.77 1.66
C SER A 382 29.08 7.07 2.09
N ASP A 383 29.82 8.00 2.73
CA ASP A 383 29.30 9.30 3.13
C ASP A 383 28.70 10.08 1.95
N GLU A 384 29.36 10.01 0.80
CA GLU A 384 28.92 10.67 -0.42
C GLU A 384 27.58 10.10 -0.93
N LYS A 385 27.42 8.79 -0.93
CA LYS A 385 26.17 8.13 -1.31
C LYS A 385 25.06 8.44 -0.28
N ALA A 386 25.35 8.32 1.02
CA ALA A 386 24.37 8.59 2.06
C ALA A 386 23.85 10.03 1.97
N LYS A 387 24.76 11.01 1.78
CA LYS A 387 24.35 12.40 1.57
C LYS A 387 23.50 12.56 0.29
N ARG A 388 23.93 12.00 -0.82
CA ARG A 388 23.21 12.11 -2.11
C ARG A 388 21.82 11.52 -2.03
N TRP A 389 21.67 10.36 -1.38
CA TRP A 389 20.38 9.75 -1.12
C TRP A 389 19.48 10.66 -0.26
N THR A 390 20.02 11.22 0.83
CA THR A 390 19.26 12.14 1.67
C THR A 390 18.84 13.40 0.93
N ASP A 391 19.70 13.98 0.07
CA ASP A 391 19.36 15.12 -0.79
C ASP A 391 18.21 14.75 -1.78
N MET A 392 18.21 13.50 -2.29
CA MET A 392 17.09 13.01 -3.13
C MET A 392 15.80 12.89 -2.35
N VAL A 393 15.83 12.32 -1.13
CA VAL A 393 14.64 12.21 -0.27
C VAL A 393 14.12 13.61 0.09
N GLU A 394 15.00 14.55 0.44
CA GLU A 394 14.63 15.94 0.73
C GLU A 394 13.86 16.59 -0.43
N PHE A 395 14.34 16.40 -1.67
CA PHE A 395 13.61 16.85 -2.86
C PHE A 395 12.28 16.11 -3.02
N LEU A 396 12.30 14.77 -2.97
CA LEU A 396 11.11 13.95 -3.25
C LEU A 396 9.97 14.16 -2.24
N VAL A 397 10.26 14.63 -1.03
CA VAL A 397 9.23 14.96 -0.02
C VAL A 397 8.84 16.44 -0.01
N SER A 398 9.48 17.30 -0.84
CA SER A 398 9.08 18.69 -1.05
C SER A 398 7.79 18.78 -1.88
N GLU A 399 7.21 19.97 -1.99
CA GLU A 399 6.05 20.23 -2.86
C GLU A 399 6.37 19.93 -4.34
N ASP A 400 7.52 20.38 -4.84
CA ASP A 400 7.96 20.08 -6.21
C ASP A 400 8.20 18.59 -6.41
N GLY A 401 8.78 17.92 -5.42
CA GLY A 401 8.98 16.48 -5.43
C GLY A 401 7.67 15.68 -5.35
N TYR A 402 6.67 16.18 -4.64
CA TYR A 402 5.33 15.63 -4.64
C TYR A 402 4.71 15.69 -6.05
N ASN A 403 4.76 16.86 -6.67
CA ASN A 403 4.25 17.03 -8.03
C ASN A 403 5.03 16.17 -9.04
N PHE A 404 6.35 16.10 -8.91
CA PHE A 404 7.19 15.23 -9.73
C PHE A 404 6.82 13.76 -9.60
N ARG A 405 6.66 13.25 -8.37
CA ARG A 405 6.31 11.85 -8.13
C ARG A 405 4.93 11.49 -8.69
N ASN A 406 4.00 12.44 -8.66
CA ASN A 406 2.61 12.20 -9.00
C ASN A 406 2.29 12.54 -10.48
N PHE A 407 2.86 13.60 -11.02
CA PHE A 407 2.55 14.06 -12.38
C PHE A 407 3.71 13.90 -13.37
N GLY A 408 4.96 13.84 -12.91
CA GLY A 408 6.14 13.79 -13.76
C GLY A 408 6.90 15.12 -13.81
N ILE A 409 7.43 15.46 -14.99
CA ILE A 409 8.33 16.58 -15.20
C ILE A 409 7.55 17.88 -15.40
N GLN A 410 7.87 18.92 -14.63
CA GLN A 410 7.26 20.24 -14.79
C GLN A 410 7.49 20.80 -16.21
N ASP A 411 6.50 21.52 -16.72
CA ASP A 411 6.44 22.11 -18.08
C ASP A 411 6.48 21.08 -19.24
N VAL A 412 6.50 19.77 -18.91
CA VAL A 412 6.38 18.65 -19.85
C VAL A 412 5.09 17.89 -19.58
N ASP A 413 4.91 17.40 -18.36
CA ASP A 413 3.80 16.54 -17.95
C ASP A 413 2.75 17.29 -17.13
N TRP A 414 3.13 18.41 -16.54
CA TRP A 414 2.27 19.29 -15.76
C TRP A 414 2.83 20.71 -15.70
N LYS A 415 1.98 21.67 -15.38
CA LYS A 415 2.38 23.08 -15.14
C LYS A 415 1.48 23.71 -14.09
N TYR A 416 1.89 24.84 -13.53
CA TYR A 416 0.98 25.65 -12.73
C TYR A 416 0.02 26.44 -13.61
N ALA A 417 -1.27 26.38 -13.33
CA ALA A 417 -2.28 27.24 -13.90
C ALA A 417 -2.20 28.67 -13.30
N ALA A 418 -2.91 29.62 -13.88
CA ALA A 418 -2.88 31.02 -13.44
C ALA A 418 -3.38 31.23 -11.99
N ASP A 419 -4.17 30.33 -11.46
CA ASP A 419 -4.68 30.32 -10.08
C ASP A 419 -3.78 29.56 -9.09
N GLY A 420 -2.64 29.02 -9.58
CA GLY A 420 -1.68 28.24 -8.80
C GLY A 420 -2.01 26.76 -8.67
N SER A 421 -3.11 26.29 -9.25
CA SER A 421 -3.41 24.86 -9.30
C SER A 421 -2.52 24.11 -10.29
N VAL A 422 -2.38 22.79 -10.11
CA VAL A 422 -1.65 21.92 -11.04
C VAL A 422 -2.55 21.56 -12.21
N GLU A 423 -2.11 21.90 -13.43
CA GLU A 423 -2.71 21.46 -14.69
C GLU A 423 -1.90 20.29 -15.24
N CYS A 424 -2.52 19.10 -15.34
CA CYS A 424 -1.91 17.91 -15.92
C CYS A 424 -1.91 18.01 -17.45
N LEU A 425 -0.77 17.68 -18.07
CA LEU A 425 -0.55 17.74 -19.53
C LEU A 425 -0.42 16.35 -20.16
N TRP A 426 -0.75 15.28 -19.43
CA TRP A 426 -0.65 13.93 -19.96
C TRP A 426 -1.49 13.73 -21.23
N PRO A 427 -1.07 12.80 -22.12
CA PRO A 427 -1.87 12.43 -23.27
C PRO A 427 -3.23 11.84 -22.85
N THR A 428 -4.21 11.94 -23.73
CA THR A 428 -5.54 11.36 -23.53
C THR A 428 -5.72 10.15 -24.43
N ASP A 429 -6.44 9.15 -23.93
CA ASP A 429 -6.89 7.99 -24.70
C ASP A 429 -8.07 8.34 -25.64
N ALA A 430 -8.62 7.32 -26.32
CA ALA A 430 -9.75 7.51 -27.26
C ALA A 430 -11.04 7.92 -26.55
N ASP A 431 -11.19 7.63 -25.27
CA ASP A 431 -12.36 7.94 -24.45
C ASP A 431 -12.21 9.27 -23.70
N GLY A 432 -11.05 9.94 -23.85
CA GLY A 432 -10.76 11.26 -23.27
C GLY A 432 -10.18 11.20 -21.86
N ASN A 433 -9.82 10.02 -21.33
CA ASN A 433 -9.16 9.88 -20.06
C ASN A 433 -7.67 10.19 -20.20
N GLN A 434 -7.07 10.84 -19.21
CA GLN A 434 -5.63 11.07 -19.19
C GLN A 434 -4.88 9.78 -18.88
N VAL A 435 -3.84 9.52 -19.67
CA VAL A 435 -3.00 8.32 -19.53
C VAL A 435 -1.68 8.72 -18.90
N ASN A 436 -1.39 8.16 -17.71
CA ASN A 436 -0.10 8.37 -17.06
C ASN A 436 1.01 7.70 -17.92
N PRO A 437 1.96 8.48 -18.48
CA PRO A 437 3.02 7.91 -19.31
C PRO A 437 4.09 7.15 -18.50
N TYR A 438 4.04 7.24 -17.15
CA TYR A 438 5.09 6.78 -16.25
C TYR A 438 4.63 5.73 -15.23
N ALA A 439 3.71 4.87 -15.58
CA ALA A 439 3.06 3.93 -14.66
C ALA A 439 4.05 3.23 -13.68
N TYR A 440 5.28 2.94 -14.12
CA TYR A 440 6.33 2.32 -13.31
C TYR A 440 7.52 3.24 -13.00
N GLY A 441 7.66 4.37 -13.68
CA GLY A 441 8.81 5.27 -13.53
C GLY A 441 8.94 5.89 -12.14
N THR A 442 7.82 6.11 -11.45
CA THR A 442 7.77 6.68 -10.10
C THR A 442 7.59 5.63 -9.00
N TRP A 443 7.33 4.39 -9.35
CA TRP A 443 6.97 3.30 -8.43
C TRP A 443 7.94 3.06 -7.27
N PRO A 444 9.28 3.06 -7.47
CA PRO A 444 10.19 2.88 -6.35
C PRO A 444 10.04 3.97 -5.28
N TRP A 445 9.73 5.19 -5.68
CA TRP A 445 9.66 6.35 -4.79
C TRP A 445 8.44 6.33 -3.89
N ALA A 446 7.32 5.80 -4.36
CA ALA A 446 6.12 5.63 -3.54
C ALA A 446 6.37 4.70 -2.35
N ARG A 447 7.22 3.68 -2.52
CA ARG A 447 7.53 2.70 -1.46
C ARG A 447 8.72 3.07 -0.58
N THR A 448 9.58 3.94 -1.05
CA THR A 448 10.86 4.25 -0.38
C THR A 448 10.90 5.65 0.21
N VAL A 449 10.06 6.54 -0.25
CA VAL A 449 10.04 7.94 0.19
C VAL A 449 8.68 8.32 0.76
N GLY A 450 7.59 7.96 0.10
CA GLY A 450 6.24 8.25 0.55
C GLY A 450 5.21 7.81 -0.48
N CYS A 451 4.05 7.39 0.00
CA CYS A 451 2.92 6.99 -0.82
C CYS A 451 2.18 8.21 -1.40
N THR A 452 1.01 7.97 -1.92
CA THR A 452 0.27 8.89 -2.78
C THR A 452 -0.24 10.16 -2.10
N ASP A 453 -0.20 10.23 -0.78
CA ASP A 453 -0.60 11.42 0.01
C ASP A 453 -1.98 11.97 -0.43
N GLY A 454 -2.94 11.05 -0.66
CA GLY A 454 -4.28 11.39 -1.17
C GLY A 454 -4.35 11.68 -2.67
N PHE A 455 -3.23 11.62 -3.40
CA PHE A 455 -3.20 11.89 -4.84
C PHE A 455 -4.19 11.04 -5.65
N GLU A 456 -4.48 9.82 -5.23
CA GLU A 456 -5.43 8.93 -5.91
C GLU A 456 -6.81 9.56 -6.12
N LEU A 457 -7.26 10.44 -5.21
CA LEU A 457 -8.56 11.10 -5.30
C LEU A 457 -8.59 12.22 -6.35
N VAL A 458 -7.42 12.71 -6.76
CA VAL A 458 -7.26 13.78 -7.77
C VAL A 458 -6.50 13.29 -9.00
N ASN A 459 -6.04 12.05 -9.01
CA ASN A 459 -5.27 11.48 -10.12
C ASN A 459 -6.13 11.40 -11.40
N PRO A 460 -5.78 12.15 -12.45
CA PRO A 460 -6.57 12.21 -13.67
C PRO A 460 -6.54 10.93 -14.52
N ALA A 461 -5.64 9.99 -14.22
CA ALA A 461 -5.62 8.67 -14.86
C ALA A 461 -6.75 7.75 -14.37
N PHE A 462 -7.40 8.07 -13.26
CA PHE A 462 -8.58 7.33 -12.82
C PHE A 462 -9.86 8.02 -13.29
N PRO A 463 -10.89 7.26 -13.72
CA PRO A 463 -12.17 7.84 -14.10
C PRO A 463 -12.76 8.74 -13.00
N GLU A 464 -13.32 9.87 -13.39
CA GLU A 464 -13.87 10.85 -12.45
C GLU A 464 -14.97 10.26 -11.56
N TRP A 465 -15.84 9.41 -12.12
CA TRP A 465 -16.89 8.75 -11.35
C TRP A 465 -16.32 7.91 -10.18
N MET A 466 -15.19 7.23 -10.41
CA MET A 466 -14.52 6.38 -9.43
C MET A 466 -13.90 7.21 -8.30
N ARG A 467 -13.19 8.29 -8.68
CA ARG A 467 -12.63 9.25 -7.71
C ARG A 467 -13.72 9.88 -6.84
N ASN A 468 -14.81 10.33 -7.48
CA ASN A 468 -15.96 10.91 -6.78
C ASN A 468 -16.66 9.89 -5.86
N LEU A 469 -16.75 8.63 -6.28
CA LEU A 469 -17.34 7.57 -5.47
C LEU A 469 -16.54 7.32 -4.18
N VAL A 470 -15.22 7.17 -4.31
CA VAL A 470 -14.34 6.96 -3.15
C VAL A 470 -14.29 8.20 -2.25
N THR A 471 -14.26 9.42 -2.83
CA THR A 471 -14.32 10.66 -2.05
C THR A 471 -15.60 10.74 -1.23
N ARG A 472 -16.77 10.51 -1.84
CA ARG A 472 -18.04 10.49 -1.11
C ARG A 472 -18.06 9.44 0.00
N GLN A 473 -17.49 8.27 -0.24
CA GLN A 473 -17.36 7.22 0.75
C GLN A 473 -16.49 7.70 1.94
N LYS A 474 -15.31 8.23 1.64
CA LYS A 474 -14.41 8.78 2.68
C LYS A 474 -15.08 9.92 3.47
N ASP A 475 -15.76 10.84 2.81
CA ASP A 475 -16.46 11.95 3.48
C ASP A 475 -17.53 11.47 4.48
N LYS A 476 -18.27 10.40 4.15
CA LYS A 476 -19.24 9.80 5.10
C LYS A 476 -18.56 9.31 6.38
N TYR A 477 -17.39 8.68 6.23
CA TYR A 477 -16.65 8.13 7.37
C TYR A 477 -15.79 9.18 8.09
N ALA A 478 -15.60 10.37 7.52
CA ALA A 478 -14.95 11.50 8.18
C ALA A 478 -15.89 12.28 9.11
N ASP A 479 -17.19 11.99 9.08
CA ASP A 479 -18.18 12.66 9.93
C ASP A 479 -17.91 12.41 11.42
N ALA A 480 -18.14 13.44 12.24
CA ALA A 480 -17.90 13.36 13.69
C ALA A 480 -18.79 12.33 14.42
N SER A 481 -19.85 11.84 13.78
CA SER A 481 -20.69 10.75 14.30
C SER A 481 -20.07 9.36 14.13
N THR A 482 -19.07 9.24 13.26
CA THR A 482 -18.32 7.99 13.05
C THR A 482 -17.45 7.66 14.26
N THR A 483 -17.44 6.40 14.65
CA THR A 483 -16.53 5.92 15.69
C THR A 483 -15.15 5.68 15.07
N LEU A 484 -14.15 6.45 15.49
CA LEU A 484 -12.74 6.22 15.14
C LEU A 484 -12.07 5.38 16.23
N ILE A 485 -11.53 4.23 15.85
CA ILE A 485 -10.65 3.43 16.72
C ILE A 485 -9.24 4.01 16.59
N PRO A 486 -8.70 4.61 17.66
CA PRO A 486 -7.39 5.24 17.58
C PRO A 486 -6.28 4.20 17.46
N LEU A 487 -5.24 4.54 16.70
CA LEU A 487 -3.97 3.82 16.72
C LEU A 487 -3.17 4.29 17.94
N VAL A 488 -2.82 3.37 18.82
CA VAL A 488 -1.91 3.62 19.94
C VAL A 488 -0.52 3.16 19.50
N ALA A 489 0.35 4.12 19.15
CA ALA A 489 1.66 3.83 18.58
C ALA A 489 2.51 2.99 19.55
N GLU A 490 2.52 3.33 20.84
CA GLU A 490 3.25 2.60 21.89
C GLU A 490 2.82 1.13 21.97
N PHE A 491 1.54 0.85 21.78
CA PHE A 491 1.03 -0.53 21.75
C PHE A 491 1.36 -1.20 20.41
N SER A 492 1.17 -0.52 19.29
CA SER A 492 1.38 -1.10 17.95
C SER A 492 2.83 -1.48 17.69
N PHE A 493 3.78 -0.79 18.34
CA PHE A 493 5.22 -1.05 18.25
C PHE A 493 5.80 -1.66 19.55
N PHE A 494 4.93 -2.08 20.46
CA PHE A 494 5.40 -2.76 21.66
C PHE A 494 6.01 -4.11 21.31
N THR A 495 7.21 -4.37 21.81
CA THR A 495 7.94 -5.61 21.55
C THR A 495 8.85 -5.95 22.72
N ASN A 496 8.86 -7.19 23.11
CA ASN A 496 9.89 -7.87 23.90
C ASN A 496 9.73 -9.38 23.70
N GLU A 497 10.72 -10.17 24.09
CA GLU A 497 10.74 -11.62 23.86
C GLU A 497 9.52 -12.35 24.44
N THR A 498 9.05 -11.95 25.63
CA THR A 498 7.88 -12.56 26.29
C THR A 498 6.60 -12.26 25.52
N TYR A 499 6.38 -10.98 25.21
CA TYR A 499 5.20 -10.52 24.45
C TYR A 499 5.15 -11.16 23.06
N ASP A 500 6.25 -11.02 22.29
CA ASP A 500 6.33 -11.51 20.92
C ASP A 500 6.11 -13.02 20.83
N THR A 501 6.63 -13.79 21.81
CA THR A 501 6.40 -15.23 21.89
C THR A 501 4.92 -15.56 22.16
N ALA A 502 4.28 -14.81 23.06
CA ALA A 502 2.89 -15.06 23.44
C ALA A 502 1.87 -14.67 22.38
N VAL A 503 2.20 -13.67 21.52
CA VAL A 503 1.28 -13.22 20.45
C VAL A 503 1.60 -13.82 19.07
N ALA A 504 2.69 -14.58 18.94
CA ALA A 504 3.09 -15.17 17.67
C ALA A 504 1.98 -16.02 17.04
N GLY A 505 1.49 -15.62 15.87
CA GLY A 505 0.42 -16.32 15.14
C GLY A 505 -0.98 -16.20 15.73
N LEU A 506 -1.17 -15.42 16.80
CA LEU A 506 -2.43 -15.35 17.56
C LEU A 506 -3.62 -14.91 16.69
N GLU A 507 -3.45 -13.95 15.80
CA GLU A 507 -4.52 -13.51 14.90
C GLU A 507 -4.97 -14.64 13.95
N ALA A 508 -4.01 -15.35 13.35
CA ALA A 508 -4.30 -16.49 12.47
C ALA A 508 -5.02 -17.63 13.22
N GLU A 509 -4.69 -17.84 14.49
CA GLU A 509 -5.37 -18.82 15.33
C GLU A 509 -6.82 -18.40 15.63
N ILE A 510 -7.09 -17.11 15.85
CA ILE A 510 -8.46 -16.59 16.01
C ILE A 510 -9.27 -16.85 14.73
N TYR A 511 -8.73 -16.52 13.55
CA TYR A 511 -9.40 -16.79 12.27
C TYR A 511 -9.67 -18.28 12.05
N THR A 512 -8.68 -19.14 12.35
CA THR A 512 -8.85 -20.59 12.27
C THR A 512 -9.96 -21.06 13.19
N LYS A 513 -9.99 -20.55 14.43
CA LYS A 513 -11.03 -20.90 15.39
C LYS A 513 -12.42 -20.46 14.94
N VAL A 514 -12.56 -19.26 14.42
CA VAL A 514 -13.85 -18.80 13.88
C VAL A 514 -14.30 -19.69 12.72
N ALA A 515 -13.39 -20.08 11.82
CA ALA A 515 -13.70 -20.99 10.72
C ALA A 515 -14.23 -22.35 11.22
N GLU A 516 -13.58 -22.95 12.23
CA GLU A 516 -14.03 -24.18 12.86
C GLU A 516 -15.45 -24.05 13.47
N LEU A 517 -15.72 -22.90 14.09
CA LEU A 517 -17.00 -22.64 14.75
C LEU A 517 -18.17 -22.51 13.76
N MET A 518 -17.92 -22.26 12.48
CA MET A 518 -19.00 -22.25 11.48
C MET A 518 -19.71 -23.60 11.35
N THR A 519 -19.05 -24.69 11.77
CA THR A 519 -19.65 -26.04 11.81
C THR A 519 -20.03 -26.52 13.22
N SER A 520 -19.84 -25.68 14.24
CA SER A 520 -20.16 -26.02 15.63
C SER A 520 -21.67 -26.12 15.86
N SER A 521 -22.08 -27.09 16.70
CA SER A 521 -23.45 -27.22 17.19
C SER A 521 -23.71 -26.43 18.48
N ASP A 522 -22.65 -26.03 19.20
CA ASP A 522 -22.71 -25.22 20.42
C ASP A 522 -21.56 -24.18 20.41
N ILE A 523 -21.79 -23.15 19.65
CA ILE A 523 -20.77 -22.11 19.37
C ILE A 523 -20.32 -21.40 20.67
N GLU A 524 -21.22 -21.17 21.61
CA GLU A 524 -20.92 -20.47 22.87
C GLU A 524 -20.02 -21.34 23.77
N ALA A 525 -20.34 -22.62 23.93
CA ALA A 525 -19.50 -23.54 24.71
C ALA A 525 -18.12 -23.71 24.06
N ASP A 526 -18.06 -23.91 22.75
CA ASP A 526 -16.82 -24.12 22.02
C ASP A 526 -15.92 -22.88 21.99
N TRP A 527 -16.50 -21.69 21.82
CA TRP A 527 -15.77 -20.43 21.91
C TRP A 527 -15.23 -20.19 23.32
N THR A 528 -16.10 -20.28 24.33
CA THR A 528 -15.73 -20.06 25.74
C THR A 528 -14.63 -21.01 26.19
N LYS A 529 -14.72 -22.27 25.79
CA LYS A 529 -13.70 -23.28 26.10
C LYS A 529 -12.36 -22.92 25.48
N TRP A 530 -12.35 -22.54 24.18
CA TRP A 530 -11.12 -22.16 23.48
C TRP A 530 -10.50 -20.89 24.07
N VAL A 531 -11.30 -19.82 24.31
CA VAL A 531 -10.83 -18.58 24.94
C VAL A 531 -10.23 -18.84 26.30
N THR A 532 -10.88 -19.67 27.13
CA THR A 532 -10.38 -20.02 28.48
C THR A 532 -9.02 -20.71 28.41
N GLN A 533 -8.85 -21.65 27.48
CA GLN A 533 -7.58 -22.35 27.29
C GLN A 533 -6.49 -21.40 26.76
N LYS A 534 -6.82 -20.61 25.72
CA LYS A 534 -5.87 -19.71 25.06
C LYS A 534 -5.45 -18.53 25.96
N SER A 535 -6.34 -18.06 26.83
CA SER A 535 -6.04 -16.98 27.79
C SER A 535 -4.82 -17.28 28.67
N ALA A 536 -4.60 -18.56 29.04
CA ALA A 536 -3.43 -18.94 29.82
C ALA A 536 -2.12 -18.78 29.03
N GLU A 537 -2.16 -18.98 27.70
CA GLU A 537 -1.01 -18.81 26.80
C GLU A 537 -0.75 -17.32 26.50
N VAL A 538 -1.80 -16.50 26.47
CA VAL A 538 -1.74 -15.06 26.19
C VAL A 538 -1.46 -14.22 27.45
N GLN A 539 -1.65 -14.79 28.66
CA GLN A 539 -1.45 -14.07 29.92
C GLN A 539 -0.08 -13.37 30.03
N PRO A 540 1.04 -13.98 29.61
CA PRO A 540 2.33 -13.31 29.64
C PRO A 540 2.36 -12.00 28.82
N ALA A 541 1.68 -11.95 27.68
CA ALA A 541 1.57 -10.71 26.88
C ALA A 541 0.76 -9.63 27.62
N ILE A 542 -0.35 -10.02 28.27
CA ILE A 542 -1.16 -9.09 29.06
C ILE A 542 -0.35 -8.52 30.24
N ASP A 543 0.44 -9.36 30.91
CA ASP A 543 1.29 -8.95 32.02
C ASP A 543 2.36 -7.94 31.56
N GLU A 544 2.99 -8.17 30.40
CA GLU A 544 3.95 -7.24 29.81
C GLU A 544 3.32 -5.90 29.41
N LEU A 545 2.14 -5.93 28.78
CA LEU A 545 1.42 -4.69 28.44
C LEU A 545 1.07 -3.91 29.70
N ASN A 546 0.57 -4.56 30.75
CA ASN A 546 0.20 -3.93 32.01
C ASN A 546 1.43 -3.39 32.80
N ALA A 547 2.59 -3.99 32.61
CA ALA A 547 3.83 -3.53 33.25
C ALA A 547 4.44 -2.32 32.55
N ASN A 548 4.32 -2.22 31.23
CA ASN A 548 5.06 -1.27 30.40
C ASN A 548 4.20 -0.17 29.77
N LEU A 549 2.91 -0.42 29.51
CA LEU A 549 2.00 0.52 28.85
C LEU A 549 0.82 0.88 29.79
N LYS A 550 0.98 1.98 30.52
CA LYS A 550 -0.03 2.50 31.46
C LYS A 550 -0.65 3.80 30.98
#